data_6cd55be539bfc2de7063cb58ef3a8ccb
#
_entry.id   6cd55be539bfc2de7063cb58ef3a8ccb
#
_cell.length_a   1.000
_cell.length_b   1.000
_cell.length_c   1.000
_cell.angle_alpha   90.00
_cell.angle_beta   90.00
_cell.angle_gamma   90.00
#
_symmetry.space_group_name_H-M   'P 1'
#
loop_
_entity.id
_entity.type
_entity.pdbx_description
1 polymer ?
#
loop_
_entity_poly.entity_id
_entity_poly.type
_entity_poly.pdbx_seq_one_letter_code
_entity_poly.pdbx_strand_id
1 'polypeptide(L)'
;MTDDPRPEILIAVPTFRRSELLPELIDTIRADASTVDASWRILLVDNDPDRSAQGVAESLGVEYLAEPIPGIAATRQAALDAAAPDELVVMIDDDLVPEPGWLAGLVAVWAAHRPTAVMGYVRYVWPEGTDPWIAGGGFVRRNLVPTGERLSALATGNVLIDAAQVRALGVRFDVSLGLSGGSDVQFGRDLIASGGTIVASAESVARDDITASRTTREFVRRRTICQGQVRARLLTRDDSSAARLAKRAGFLVGGLVRLPAFAAGETLARLKGDVPASATYRRRLWFAQGRILGAVGRDEYEYAR
;
A
#
# COMPACT_ATOMS: atom_id res chain seq x y z
N MET A 1 15.31 29.37 -19.14
CA MET A 1 15.53 28.02 -18.64
C MET A 1 16.05 28.19 -17.24
N THR A 2 15.21 28.02 -16.24
CA THR A 2 15.63 27.98 -14.84
C THR A 2 16.39 26.67 -14.67
N ASP A 3 17.64 26.79 -14.24
CA ASP A 3 18.52 25.68 -13.85
C ASP A 3 17.96 25.09 -12.54
N ASP A 4 16.84 24.39 -12.64
CA ASP A 4 16.26 23.69 -11.48
C ASP A 4 17.17 22.49 -11.22
N PRO A 5 17.79 22.37 -10.04
CA PRO A 5 18.75 21.30 -9.78
C PRO A 5 18.07 19.94 -10.04
N ARG A 6 18.83 19.01 -10.63
CA ARG A 6 18.36 17.66 -10.88
C ARG A 6 17.85 17.08 -9.57
N PRO A 7 16.67 16.43 -9.54
CA PRO A 7 16.17 15.84 -8.33
C PRO A 7 17.10 14.73 -7.83
N GLU A 8 17.33 14.71 -6.52
CA GLU A 8 17.99 13.61 -5.82
C GLU A 8 16.92 12.65 -5.33
N ILE A 9 17.08 11.35 -5.60
CA ILE A 9 16.05 10.34 -5.36
C ILE A 9 16.61 9.16 -4.57
N LEU A 10 16.02 8.88 -3.42
CA LEU A 10 16.19 7.64 -2.69
C LEU A 10 15.10 6.65 -3.12
N ILE A 11 15.49 5.55 -3.77
CA ILE A 11 14.58 4.45 -4.07
C ILE A 11 14.69 3.43 -2.95
N ALA A 12 13.68 3.37 -2.09
CA ALA A 12 13.63 2.51 -0.93
C ALA A 12 12.79 1.25 -1.20
N VAL A 13 13.38 0.09 -0.93
CA VAL A 13 12.73 -1.22 -1.05
C VAL A 13 12.63 -1.85 0.34
N PRO A 14 11.47 -1.77 1.01
CA PRO A 14 11.21 -2.51 2.23
C PRO A 14 11.16 -4.01 1.94
N THR A 15 11.84 -4.83 2.73
CA THR A 15 11.84 -6.28 2.56
C THR A 15 11.79 -7.03 3.89
N PHE A 16 11.26 -8.27 3.85
CA PHE A 16 11.24 -9.18 4.98
C PHE A 16 11.26 -10.63 4.49
N ARG A 17 12.41 -11.31 4.66
CA ARG A 17 12.60 -12.75 4.31
C ARG A 17 12.22 -13.10 2.87
N ARG A 18 12.55 -12.22 1.92
CA ARG A 18 12.28 -12.38 0.48
C ARG A 18 13.48 -11.95 -0.35
N SER A 19 14.67 -12.25 0.15
CA SER A 19 15.93 -11.88 -0.49
C SER A 19 16.07 -12.44 -1.92
N GLU A 20 15.36 -13.52 -2.23
CA GLU A 20 15.32 -14.14 -3.56
C GLU A 20 14.65 -13.27 -4.65
N LEU A 21 13.79 -12.34 -4.27
CA LEU A 21 13.11 -11.43 -5.22
C LEU A 21 13.96 -10.20 -5.56
N LEU A 22 14.92 -9.85 -4.71
CA LEU A 22 15.64 -8.60 -4.78
C LEU A 22 16.54 -8.44 -6.01
N PRO A 23 17.26 -9.47 -6.51
CA PRO A 23 18.15 -9.29 -7.65
C PRO A 23 17.41 -8.81 -8.91
N GLU A 24 16.32 -9.47 -9.29
CA GLU A 24 15.53 -9.10 -10.47
C GLU A 24 14.89 -7.72 -10.30
N LEU A 25 14.36 -7.42 -9.12
CA LEU A 25 13.77 -6.12 -8.82
C LEU A 25 14.80 -4.99 -8.93
N ILE A 26 15.99 -5.15 -8.33
CA ILE A 26 17.03 -4.12 -8.35
C ILE A 26 17.54 -3.88 -9.78
N ASP A 27 17.72 -4.93 -10.57
CA ASP A 27 18.13 -4.79 -11.97
C ASP A 27 17.06 -4.04 -12.79
N THR A 28 15.77 -4.33 -12.56
CA THR A 28 14.66 -3.64 -13.21
C THR A 28 14.60 -2.16 -12.80
N ILE A 29 14.77 -1.86 -11.50
CA ILE A 29 14.83 -0.49 -10.99
C ILE A 29 15.99 0.28 -11.65
N ARG A 30 17.20 -0.31 -11.71
CA ARG A 30 18.36 0.33 -12.32
C ARG A 30 18.15 0.63 -13.80
N ALA A 31 17.58 -0.31 -14.53
CA ALA A 31 17.30 -0.15 -15.94
C ALA A 31 16.34 1.02 -16.19
N ASP A 32 15.25 1.11 -15.44
CA ASP A 32 14.26 2.19 -15.57
C ASP A 32 14.81 3.53 -15.06
N ALA A 33 15.44 3.56 -13.88
CA ALA A 33 15.99 4.79 -13.29
C ALA A 33 17.10 5.42 -14.14
N SER A 34 17.88 4.61 -14.87
CA SER A 34 18.92 5.12 -15.78
C SER A 34 18.37 5.95 -16.94
N THR A 35 17.06 5.88 -17.22
CA THR A 35 16.40 6.65 -18.28
C THR A 35 15.94 8.03 -17.81
N VAL A 36 16.02 8.32 -16.50
CA VAL A 36 15.55 9.57 -15.88
C VAL A 36 16.74 10.49 -15.64
N ASP A 37 16.61 11.77 -15.97
CA ASP A 37 17.63 12.79 -15.67
C ASP A 37 17.54 13.21 -14.20
N ALA A 38 18.02 12.35 -13.30
CA ALA A 38 18.03 12.51 -11.86
C ALA A 38 19.28 11.83 -11.28
N SER A 39 19.71 12.27 -10.09
CA SER A 39 20.63 11.51 -9.26
C SER A 39 19.81 10.53 -8.40
N TRP A 40 20.17 9.26 -8.37
CA TRP A 40 19.42 8.28 -7.59
C TRP A 40 20.34 7.27 -6.89
N ARG A 41 19.84 6.75 -5.78
CA ARG A 41 20.46 5.66 -5.03
C ARG A 41 19.38 4.68 -4.57
N ILE A 42 19.75 3.44 -4.30
CA ILE A 42 18.82 2.38 -3.87
C ILE A 42 19.18 1.98 -2.45
N LEU A 43 18.15 1.90 -1.58
CA LEU A 43 18.26 1.47 -0.19
C LEU A 43 17.34 0.27 0.06
N LEU A 44 17.92 -0.86 0.44
CA LEU A 44 17.16 -1.99 1.01
C LEU A 44 16.95 -1.76 2.49
N VAL A 45 15.67 -1.74 2.92
CA VAL A 45 15.30 -1.63 4.34
C VAL A 45 14.79 -2.99 4.80
N ASP A 46 15.64 -3.73 5.51
CA ASP A 46 15.39 -5.11 5.95
C ASP A 46 14.76 -5.15 7.34
N ASN A 47 13.55 -5.68 7.42
CA ASN A 47 12.81 -5.84 8.68
C ASN A 47 13.03 -7.22 9.33
N ASP A 48 13.96 -8.01 8.80
CA ASP A 48 14.32 -9.29 9.40
C ASP A 48 15.40 -9.12 10.49
N PRO A 49 15.13 -9.53 11.73
CA PRO A 49 16.15 -9.51 12.79
C PRO A 49 17.36 -10.35 12.43
N ASP A 50 17.20 -11.38 11.58
CA ASP A 50 18.30 -12.24 11.11
C ASP A 50 19.05 -11.61 9.91
N ARG A 51 18.66 -10.41 9.45
CA ARG A 51 19.30 -9.65 8.36
C ARG A 51 19.42 -10.45 7.05
N SER A 52 18.34 -11.13 6.66
CA SER A 52 18.33 -12.04 5.52
C SER A 52 18.65 -11.37 4.17
N ALA A 53 18.48 -10.05 4.04
CA ALA A 53 18.77 -9.31 2.83
C ALA A 53 20.19 -8.69 2.79
N GLN A 54 20.96 -8.72 3.89
CA GLN A 54 22.26 -8.03 3.96
C GLN A 54 23.26 -8.53 2.90
N GLY A 55 23.47 -9.85 2.80
CA GLY A 55 24.42 -10.42 1.83
C GLY A 55 24.02 -10.17 0.38
N VAL A 56 22.70 -10.10 0.10
CA VAL A 56 22.20 -9.74 -1.23
C VAL A 56 22.44 -8.26 -1.52
N ALA A 57 22.20 -7.36 -0.56
CA ALA A 57 22.51 -5.93 -0.71
C ALA A 57 23.98 -5.69 -1.05
N GLU A 58 24.88 -6.36 -0.31
CA GLU A 58 26.34 -6.29 -0.55
C GLU A 58 26.71 -6.79 -1.96
N SER A 59 26.14 -7.93 -2.38
CA SER A 59 26.43 -8.52 -3.71
C SER A 59 25.90 -7.66 -4.84
N LEU A 60 24.79 -6.94 -4.64
CA LEU A 60 24.20 -6.03 -5.61
C LEU A 60 24.83 -4.62 -5.56
N GLY A 61 25.65 -4.30 -4.55
CA GLY A 61 26.23 -2.96 -4.39
C GLY A 61 25.17 -1.88 -4.19
N VAL A 62 24.15 -2.16 -3.37
CA VAL A 62 23.12 -1.20 -2.94
C VAL A 62 23.25 -0.90 -1.46
N GLU A 63 22.71 0.23 -1.03
CA GLU A 63 22.69 0.59 0.38
C GLU A 63 21.80 -0.36 1.19
N TYR A 64 22.15 -0.61 2.44
CA TYR A 64 21.44 -1.51 3.32
C TYR A 64 21.18 -0.86 4.68
N LEU A 65 19.95 -1.02 5.16
CA LEU A 65 19.52 -0.57 6.48
C LEU A 65 18.72 -1.69 7.17
N ALA A 66 19.19 -2.16 8.32
CA ALA A 66 18.44 -3.07 9.16
C ALA A 66 17.44 -2.28 10.03
N GLU A 67 16.16 -2.59 9.95
CA GLU A 67 15.14 -2.01 10.82
C GLU A 67 14.62 -3.07 11.80
N PRO A 68 15.04 -3.01 13.07
CA PRO A 68 14.70 -4.04 14.06
C PRO A 68 13.27 -3.96 14.58
N ILE A 69 12.61 -2.81 14.46
CA ILE A 69 11.21 -2.66 14.90
C ILE A 69 10.30 -3.41 13.93
N PRO A 70 9.53 -4.42 14.40
CA PRO A 70 8.74 -5.24 13.52
C PRO A 70 7.62 -4.48 12.82
N GLY A 71 7.50 -4.66 11.50
CA GLY A 71 6.36 -4.23 10.68
C GLY A 71 6.70 -3.17 9.65
N ILE A 72 5.90 -3.18 8.59
CA ILE A 72 6.09 -2.36 7.39
C ILE A 72 6.08 -0.83 7.68
N ALA A 73 5.40 -0.39 8.74
CA ALA A 73 5.40 1.03 9.11
C ALA A 73 6.78 1.50 9.57
N ALA A 74 7.52 0.66 10.31
CA ALA A 74 8.87 0.97 10.77
C ALA A 74 9.85 1.05 9.59
N THR A 75 9.80 0.10 8.65
CA THR A 75 10.67 0.13 7.47
C THR A 75 10.43 1.36 6.59
N ARG A 76 9.15 1.75 6.41
CA ARG A 76 8.80 2.96 5.65
C ARG A 76 9.24 4.24 6.35
N GLN A 77 9.12 4.29 7.68
CA GLN A 77 9.63 5.41 8.44
C GLN A 77 11.15 5.49 8.39
N ALA A 78 11.84 4.35 8.51
CA ALA A 78 13.30 4.28 8.40
C ALA A 78 13.79 4.76 7.02
N ALA A 79 13.06 4.44 5.94
CA ALA A 79 13.35 4.96 4.61
C ALA A 79 13.22 6.49 4.53
N LEU A 80 12.18 7.08 5.13
CA LEU A 80 12.01 8.54 5.19
C LEU A 80 13.09 9.21 6.04
N ASP A 81 13.50 8.57 7.14
CA ASP A 81 14.53 9.09 8.03
C ASP A 81 15.94 9.00 7.40
N ALA A 82 16.18 8.02 6.52
CA ALA A 82 17.44 7.84 5.78
C ALA A 82 17.61 8.82 4.60
N ALA A 83 16.54 9.47 4.18
CA ALA A 83 16.60 10.44 3.08
C ALA A 83 17.32 11.72 3.50
N ALA A 84 18.12 12.30 2.59
CA ALA A 84 18.70 13.62 2.74
C ALA A 84 17.60 14.73 2.84
N PRO A 85 17.92 15.95 3.30
CA PRO A 85 16.92 16.98 3.55
C PRO A 85 15.98 17.27 2.37
N ASP A 86 16.53 17.36 1.16
CA ASP A 86 15.79 17.74 -0.06
C ASP A 86 15.58 16.55 -1.02
N GLU A 87 15.86 15.32 -0.56
CA GLU A 87 15.76 14.11 -1.38
C GLU A 87 14.30 13.65 -1.49
N LEU A 88 13.92 13.23 -2.69
CA LEU A 88 12.65 12.57 -2.93
C LEU A 88 12.78 11.09 -2.55
N VAL A 89 11.80 10.55 -1.87
CA VAL A 89 11.77 9.13 -1.50
C VAL A 89 10.77 8.40 -2.37
N VAL A 90 11.25 7.47 -3.19
CA VAL A 90 10.40 6.55 -3.93
C VAL A 90 10.35 5.23 -3.17
N MET A 91 9.16 4.76 -2.81
CA MET A 91 8.97 3.46 -2.18
C MET A 91 8.33 2.50 -3.17
N ILE A 92 8.89 1.29 -3.26
CA ILE A 92 8.35 0.18 -4.03
C ILE A 92 8.47 -1.10 -3.20
N ASP A 93 7.36 -1.85 -3.09
CA ASP A 93 7.35 -3.12 -2.34
C ASP A 93 8.18 -4.19 -3.07
N ASP A 94 8.79 -5.12 -2.32
CA ASP A 94 9.73 -6.14 -2.80
C ASP A 94 9.12 -7.20 -3.74
N ASP A 95 7.78 -7.25 -3.83
CA ASP A 95 7.02 -8.14 -4.71
C ASP A 95 6.40 -7.43 -5.92
N LEU A 96 6.83 -6.21 -6.20
CA LEU A 96 6.40 -5.43 -7.37
C LEU A 96 7.52 -5.33 -8.40
N VAL A 97 7.15 -5.28 -9.68
CA VAL A 97 8.08 -5.11 -10.79
C VAL A 97 7.78 -3.79 -11.52
N PRO A 98 8.69 -2.81 -11.53
CA PRO A 98 8.52 -1.59 -12.32
C PRO A 98 8.33 -1.89 -13.81
N GLU A 99 7.41 -1.17 -14.47
CA GLU A 99 7.29 -1.19 -15.92
C GLU A 99 8.06 -0.02 -16.54
N PRO A 100 8.45 -0.09 -17.81
CA PRO A 100 9.21 0.98 -18.47
C PRO A 100 8.54 2.35 -18.33
N GLY A 101 9.31 3.35 -17.88
CA GLY A 101 8.81 4.70 -17.58
C GLY A 101 8.21 4.89 -16.17
N TRP A 102 8.34 3.88 -15.31
CA TRP A 102 7.82 3.91 -13.95
C TRP A 102 8.33 5.12 -13.14
N LEU A 103 9.63 5.32 -13.05
CA LEU A 103 10.22 6.43 -12.30
C LEU A 103 9.97 7.76 -13.00
N ALA A 104 10.07 7.80 -14.31
CA ALA A 104 9.78 8.99 -15.10
C ALA A 104 8.35 9.50 -14.87
N GLY A 105 7.37 8.60 -14.80
CA GLY A 105 5.97 8.93 -14.52
C GLY A 105 5.76 9.55 -13.13
N LEU A 106 6.48 9.09 -12.10
CA LEU A 106 6.43 9.70 -10.76
C LEU A 106 7.06 11.09 -10.74
N VAL A 107 8.26 11.20 -11.30
CA VAL A 107 9.05 12.45 -11.31
C VAL A 107 8.36 13.53 -12.12
N ALA A 108 7.80 13.21 -13.28
CA ALA A 108 7.08 14.16 -14.13
C ALA A 108 5.87 14.78 -13.41
N VAL A 109 5.08 13.96 -12.72
CA VAL A 109 3.93 14.46 -11.94
C VAL A 109 4.38 15.31 -10.77
N TRP A 110 5.43 14.90 -10.05
CA TRP A 110 6.00 15.70 -8.97
C TRP A 110 6.53 17.05 -9.50
N ALA A 111 7.26 17.06 -10.60
CA ALA A 111 7.78 18.28 -11.19
C ALA A 111 6.68 19.27 -11.62
N ALA A 112 5.58 18.74 -12.20
CA ALA A 112 4.46 19.55 -12.69
C ALA A 112 3.57 20.11 -11.57
N HIS A 113 3.36 19.39 -10.49
CA HIS A 113 2.36 19.71 -9.47
C HIS A 113 2.93 20.00 -8.08
N ARG A 114 4.20 19.62 -7.84
CA ARG A 114 4.89 19.71 -6.54
C ARG A 114 4.04 19.21 -5.35
N PRO A 115 3.35 18.05 -5.48
CA PRO A 115 2.57 17.51 -4.39
C PRO A 115 3.48 16.92 -3.30
N THR A 116 2.93 16.69 -2.11
CA THR A 116 3.63 16.00 -1.02
C THR A 116 3.88 14.53 -1.33
N ALA A 117 2.98 13.90 -2.11
CA ALA A 117 3.18 12.54 -2.60
C ALA A 117 2.56 12.34 -3.99
N VAL A 118 3.21 11.50 -4.81
CA VAL A 118 2.68 10.99 -6.09
C VAL A 118 2.47 9.50 -5.95
N MET A 119 1.24 9.04 -6.11
CA MET A 119 0.91 7.62 -6.05
C MET A 119 0.83 7.05 -7.46
N GLY A 120 1.70 6.09 -7.77
CA GLY A 120 1.66 5.31 -9.01
C GLY A 120 0.58 4.24 -9.00
N TYR A 121 0.35 3.64 -10.15
CA TYR A 121 -0.59 2.56 -10.34
C TYR A 121 0.07 1.20 -10.09
N VAL A 122 -0.64 0.27 -9.44
CA VAL A 122 -0.22 -1.14 -9.32
C VAL A 122 -1.16 -1.99 -10.16
N ARG A 123 -0.60 -2.64 -11.17
CA ARG A 123 -1.30 -3.54 -12.09
C ARG A 123 -1.18 -4.99 -11.60
N TYR A 124 -2.29 -5.57 -11.21
CA TYR A 124 -2.35 -6.95 -10.76
C TYR A 124 -2.43 -7.92 -11.93
N VAL A 125 -1.53 -8.91 -11.98
CA VAL A 125 -1.54 -10.00 -12.96
C VAL A 125 -1.91 -11.30 -12.25
N TRP A 126 -3.03 -11.87 -12.65
CA TRP A 126 -3.52 -13.12 -12.10
C TRP A 126 -2.81 -14.32 -12.76
N PRO A 127 -2.41 -15.34 -12.00
CA PRO A 127 -1.90 -16.57 -12.60
C PRO A 127 -2.97 -17.24 -13.46
N GLU A 128 -2.50 -17.94 -14.50
CA GLU A 128 -3.39 -18.72 -15.35
C GLU A 128 -4.20 -19.75 -14.53
N GLY A 129 -5.46 -19.94 -14.88
CA GLY A 129 -6.35 -20.85 -14.16
C GLY A 129 -6.89 -20.32 -12.83
N THR A 130 -6.66 -19.05 -12.48
CA THR A 130 -7.27 -18.46 -11.28
C THR A 130 -8.80 -18.58 -11.34
N ASP A 131 -9.41 -19.03 -10.21
CA ASP A 131 -10.88 -19.10 -10.07
C ASP A 131 -11.53 -17.77 -10.50
N PRO A 132 -12.40 -17.78 -11.53
CA PRO A 132 -13.09 -16.56 -12.01
C PRO A 132 -13.87 -15.82 -10.90
N TRP A 133 -14.28 -16.55 -9.88
CA TRP A 133 -14.93 -15.96 -8.71
C TRP A 133 -13.94 -15.08 -7.92
N ILE A 134 -12.67 -15.47 -7.82
CA ILE A 134 -11.63 -14.67 -7.14
C ILE A 134 -11.23 -13.49 -8.03
N ALA A 135 -10.88 -13.75 -9.28
CA ALA A 135 -10.41 -12.70 -10.20
C ALA A 135 -11.47 -11.62 -10.44
N GLY A 136 -12.75 -12.02 -10.59
CA GLY A 136 -13.88 -11.10 -10.83
C GLY A 136 -14.48 -10.48 -9.56
N GLY A 137 -14.11 -10.97 -8.36
CA GLY A 137 -14.71 -10.53 -7.09
C GLY A 137 -14.21 -9.19 -6.55
N GLY A 138 -13.16 -8.62 -7.15
CA GLY A 138 -12.55 -7.36 -6.72
C GLY A 138 -11.88 -7.42 -5.35
N PHE A 139 -11.39 -8.60 -4.94
CA PHE A 139 -10.69 -8.81 -3.67
C PHE A 139 -9.31 -8.13 -3.64
N VAL A 140 -8.66 -8.11 -4.79
CA VAL A 140 -7.42 -7.38 -5.06
C VAL A 140 -7.70 -6.47 -6.24
N ARG A 141 -7.76 -5.17 -5.99
CA ARG A 141 -8.08 -4.19 -7.03
C ARG A 141 -7.53 -2.83 -6.65
N ARG A 142 -6.88 -2.16 -7.59
CA ARG A 142 -6.71 -0.71 -7.60
C ARG A 142 -7.41 -0.14 -8.82
N ASN A 143 -8.11 0.96 -8.63
CA ASN A 143 -8.64 1.71 -9.77
C ASN A 143 -7.50 2.51 -10.38
N LEU A 144 -7.39 2.49 -11.69
CA LEU A 144 -6.58 3.45 -12.41
C LEU A 144 -7.24 4.82 -12.26
N VAL A 145 -6.48 5.77 -11.76
CA VAL A 145 -6.92 7.17 -11.60
C VAL A 145 -6.10 8.00 -12.59
N PRO A 146 -6.73 8.90 -13.36
CA PRO A 146 -6.02 9.76 -14.30
C PRO A 146 -4.89 10.54 -13.63
N THR A 147 -3.81 10.74 -14.37
CA THR A 147 -2.65 11.52 -13.93
C THR A 147 -3.06 12.94 -13.60
N GLY A 148 -2.51 13.46 -12.51
CA GLY A 148 -2.81 14.81 -12.01
C GLY A 148 -4.03 14.88 -11.09
N GLU A 149 -4.87 13.85 -11.00
CA GLU A 149 -5.99 13.86 -10.07
C GLU A 149 -5.56 13.75 -8.60
N ARG A 150 -6.23 14.53 -7.74
CA ARG A 150 -6.00 14.48 -6.28
C ARG A 150 -6.61 13.25 -5.67
N LEU A 151 -5.88 12.63 -4.77
CA LEU A 151 -6.30 11.42 -4.07
C LEU A 151 -6.63 11.74 -2.60
N SER A 152 -7.60 11.00 -2.05
CA SER A 152 -8.00 11.06 -0.64
C SER A 152 -7.40 9.94 0.23
N ALA A 153 -6.54 9.10 -0.35
CA ALA A 153 -5.87 8.00 0.31
C ALA A 153 -4.53 7.72 -0.35
N LEU A 154 -3.59 7.19 0.42
CA LEU A 154 -2.28 6.76 -0.02
C LEU A 154 -2.16 5.24 0.08
N ALA A 155 -1.38 4.68 -0.83
CA ALA A 155 -0.83 3.34 -0.73
C ALA A 155 0.65 3.40 -1.12
N THR A 156 1.51 2.81 -0.34
CA THR A 156 2.96 3.06 -0.39
C THR A 156 3.76 2.01 -1.15
N GLY A 157 3.10 1.01 -1.74
CA GLY A 157 3.79 0.01 -2.57
C GLY A 157 4.29 0.53 -3.93
N ASN A 158 3.83 1.72 -4.37
CA ASN A 158 4.33 2.44 -5.55
C ASN A 158 4.04 3.93 -5.34
N VAL A 159 4.99 4.67 -4.78
CA VAL A 159 4.79 6.06 -4.39
C VAL A 159 6.09 6.84 -4.40
N LEU A 160 6.03 8.11 -4.83
CA LEU A 160 7.06 9.10 -4.58
C LEU A 160 6.58 10.03 -3.47
N ILE A 161 7.43 10.33 -2.50
CA ILE A 161 7.17 11.20 -1.37
C ILE A 161 8.22 12.32 -1.33
N ASP A 162 7.79 13.55 -1.25
CA ASP A 162 8.65 14.71 -1.01
C ASP A 162 8.99 14.75 0.49
N ALA A 163 10.20 14.27 0.82
CA ALA A 163 10.61 14.14 2.22
C ALA A 163 10.72 15.49 2.93
N ALA A 164 11.09 16.56 2.23
CA ALA A 164 11.15 17.91 2.79
C ALA A 164 9.76 18.40 3.21
N GLN A 165 8.76 18.24 2.35
CA GLN A 165 7.39 18.60 2.68
C GLN A 165 6.83 17.75 3.84
N VAL A 166 7.07 16.44 3.85
CA VAL A 166 6.62 15.56 4.94
C VAL A 166 7.22 15.97 6.27
N ARG A 167 8.53 16.27 6.31
CA ARG A 167 9.22 16.79 7.52
C ARG A 167 8.64 18.12 7.97
N ALA A 168 8.41 19.05 7.03
CA ALA A 168 7.82 20.36 7.36
C ALA A 168 6.40 20.24 7.93
N LEU A 169 5.62 19.26 7.49
CA LEU A 169 4.28 18.96 8.01
C LEU A 169 4.31 18.17 9.34
N GLY A 170 5.48 17.67 9.77
CA GLY A 170 5.63 16.89 10.99
C GLY A 170 4.93 15.53 10.95
N VAL A 171 4.64 15.00 9.75
CA VAL A 171 3.92 13.73 9.57
C VAL A 171 4.89 12.56 9.56
N ARG A 172 4.54 11.47 10.24
CA ARG A 172 5.33 10.24 10.35
C ARG A 172 4.45 9.00 10.21
N PHE A 173 5.03 7.90 9.77
CA PHE A 173 4.35 6.61 9.86
C PHE A 173 4.16 6.20 11.32
N ASP A 174 2.97 5.74 11.65
CA ASP A 174 2.71 5.19 12.98
C ASP A 174 3.20 3.73 13.07
N VAL A 175 4.34 3.56 13.71
CA VAL A 175 4.98 2.24 13.87
C VAL A 175 4.11 1.25 14.66
N SER A 176 3.17 1.73 15.50
CA SER A 176 2.24 0.85 16.22
C SER A 176 1.27 0.10 15.30
N LEU A 177 1.13 0.54 14.05
CA LEU A 177 0.30 -0.11 13.02
C LEU A 177 1.05 -1.15 12.19
N GLY A 178 2.34 -1.40 12.48
CA GLY A 178 3.22 -2.19 11.62
C GLY A 178 2.72 -3.58 11.25
N LEU A 179 2.19 -4.33 12.20
CA LEU A 179 1.70 -5.71 11.96
C LEU A 179 0.20 -5.77 11.68
N SER A 180 -0.56 -4.75 12.05
CA SER A 180 -2.01 -4.75 11.98
C SER A 180 -2.56 -4.23 10.65
N GLY A 181 -1.69 -3.69 9.78
CA GLY A 181 -2.07 -3.09 8.50
C GLY A 181 -2.69 -1.69 8.63
N GLY A 182 -2.72 -0.95 7.52
CA GLY A 182 -3.34 0.36 7.41
C GLY A 182 -2.43 1.55 7.74
N SER A 183 -1.14 1.32 7.93
CA SER A 183 -0.16 2.39 8.17
C SER A 183 -0.06 3.39 7.01
N ASP A 184 -0.18 2.91 5.77
CA ASP A 184 -0.21 3.72 4.56
C ASP A 184 -1.46 4.62 4.49
N VAL A 185 -2.63 4.04 4.77
CA VAL A 185 -3.89 4.78 4.82
C VAL A 185 -3.88 5.85 5.93
N GLN A 186 -3.33 5.51 7.12
CA GLN A 186 -3.21 6.48 8.20
C GLN A 186 -2.25 7.60 7.83
N PHE A 187 -1.05 7.28 7.35
CA PHE A 187 -0.07 8.26 6.91
C PHE A 187 -0.63 9.21 5.85
N GLY A 188 -1.35 8.68 4.84
CA GLY A 188 -2.00 9.51 3.81
C GLY A 188 -3.09 10.43 4.39
N ARG A 189 -3.84 9.97 5.39
CA ARG A 189 -4.85 10.81 6.09
C ARG A 189 -4.18 11.93 6.89
N ASP A 190 -3.11 11.61 7.62
CA ASP A 190 -2.36 12.57 8.41
C ASP A 190 -1.70 13.62 7.52
N LEU A 191 -1.15 13.20 6.36
CA LEU A 191 -0.66 14.10 5.32
C LEU A 191 -1.71 15.11 4.88
N ILE A 192 -2.89 14.63 4.48
CA ILE A 192 -3.98 15.49 3.99
C ILE A 192 -4.50 16.39 5.12
N ALA A 193 -4.64 15.88 6.33
CA ALA A 193 -5.09 16.65 7.49
C ALA A 193 -4.11 17.79 7.86
N SER A 194 -2.81 17.57 7.61
CA SER A 194 -1.75 18.57 7.83
C SER A 194 -1.55 19.53 6.64
N GLY A 195 -2.39 19.46 5.60
CA GLY A 195 -2.33 20.34 4.43
C GLY A 195 -1.51 19.80 3.25
N GLY A 196 -0.97 18.58 3.35
CA GLY A 196 -0.28 17.91 2.26
C GLY A 196 -1.23 17.49 1.14
N THR A 197 -0.68 17.23 -0.04
CA THR A 197 -1.43 16.81 -1.22
C THR A 197 -0.89 15.50 -1.78
N ILE A 198 -1.81 14.64 -2.24
CA ILE A 198 -1.51 13.37 -2.89
C ILE A 198 -2.09 13.43 -4.29
N VAL A 199 -1.29 13.08 -5.31
CA VAL A 199 -1.67 13.14 -6.72
C VAL A 199 -1.41 11.79 -7.38
N ALA A 200 -2.25 11.39 -8.34
CA ALA A 200 -2.08 10.15 -9.08
C ALA A 200 -1.11 10.31 -10.26
N SER A 201 -0.35 9.24 -10.55
CA SER A 201 0.36 9.01 -11.80
C SER A 201 -0.10 7.71 -12.43
N ALA A 202 -0.84 7.78 -13.53
CA ALA A 202 -1.31 6.61 -14.27
C ALA A 202 -0.19 5.94 -15.08
N GLU A 203 0.80 6.73 -15.47
CA GLU A 203 1.96 6.30 -16.27
C GLU A 203 3.01 5.57 -15.44
N SER A 204 3.06 5.85 -14.12
CA SER A 204 3.94 5.12 -13.21
C SER A 204 3.31 3.78 -12.84
N VAL A 205 3.64 2.73 -13.58
CA VAL A 205 3.07 1.40 -13.39
C VAL A 205 4.08 0.46 -12.74
N ALA A 206 3.67 -0.18 -11.65
CA ALA A 206 4.35 -1.34 -11.08
C ALA A 206 3.43 -2.57 -11.17
N ARG A 207 3.97 -3.71 -11.61
CA ARG A 207 3.24 -4.96 -11.78
C ARG A 207 3.35 -5.82 -10.51
N ASP A 208 2.21 -6.34 -10.04
CA ASP A 208 2.13 -7.36 -8.98
C ASP A 208 1.72 -8.69 -9.63
N ASP A 209 2.66 -9.61 -9.78
CA ASP A 209 2.40 -10.97 -10.25
C ASP A 209 1.87 -11.79 -9.06
N ILE A 210 0.54 -11.88 -8.97
CA ILE A 210 -0.13 -12.50 -7.82
C ILE A 210 0.27 -13.98 -7.71
N THR A 211 0.82 -14.36 -6.57
CA THR A 211 1.22 -15.74 -6.30
C THR A 211 0.01 -16.67 -6.11
N ALA A 212 0.15 -17.96 -6.43
CA ALA A 212 -0.91 -18.95 -6.26
C ALA A 212 -1.44 -19.00 -4.81
N SER A 213 -0.60 -18.77 -3.82
CA SER A 213 -0.99 -18.71 -2.41
C SER A 213 -1.98 -17.58 -2.11
N ARG A 214 -1.96 -16.49 -2.89
CA ARG A 214 -2.88 -15.35 -2.79
C ARG A 214 -4.17 -15.53 -3.60
N THR A 215 -4.31 -16.63 -4.37
CA THR A 215 -5.49 -16.93 -5.18
C THR A 215 -6.41 -17.98 -4.54
N THR A 216 -6.34 -18.15 -3.23
CA THR A 216 -7.22 -19.06 -2.48
C THR A 216 -8.39 -18.30 -1.86
N ARG A 217 -9.56 -18.98 -1.73
CA ARG A 217 -10.74 -18.38 -1.07
C ARG A 217 -10.46 -18.02 0.39
N GLU A 218 -9.61 -18.80 1.05
CA GLU A 218 -9.22 -18.53 2.45
C GLU A 218 -8.38 -17.26 2.55
N PHE A 219 -7.40 -17.07 1.65
CA PHE A 219 -6.60 -15.87 1.61
C PHE A 219 -7.46 -14.62 1.39
N VAL A 220 -8.31 -14.60 0.35
CA VAL A 220 -9.13 -13.41 0.04
C VAL A 220 -10.16 -13.13 1.14
N ARG A 221 -10.67 -14.17 1.82
CA ARG A 221 -11.54 -14.03 3.00
C ARG A 221 -10.81 -13.33 4.13
N ARG A 222 -9.67 -13.88 4.59
CA ARG A 222 -8.87 -13.34 5.68
C ARG A 222 -8.48 -11.89 5.39
N ARG A 223 -7.90 -11.61 4.21
CA ARG A 223 -7.51 -10.27 3.79
C ARG A 223 -8.69 -9.29 3.83
N THR A 224 -9.86 -9.69 3.33
CA THR A 224 -11.04 -8.82 3.30
C THR A 224 -11.56 -8.50 4.72
N ILE A 225 -11.55 -9.49 5.62
CA ILE A 225 -11.91 -9.28 7.03
C ILE A 225 -10.92 -8.32 7.69
N CYS A 226 -9.61 -8.53 7.54
CA CYS A 226 -8.58 -7.63 8.05
C CYS A 226 -8.75 -6.20 7.53
N GLN A 227 -9.02 -6.00 6.24
CA GLN A 227 -9.31 -4.67 5.68
C GLN A 227 -10.53 -4.00 6.34
N GLY A 228 -11.57 -4.77 6.65
CA GLY A 228 -12.74 -4.28 7.39
C GLY A 228 -12.39 -3.84 8.82
N GLN A 229 -11.57 -4.61 9.53
CA GLN A 229 -11.07 -4.29 10.87
C GLN A 229 -10.22 -3.02 10.87
N VAL A 230 -9.24 -2.94 9.96
CA VAL A 230 -8.40 -1.75 9.76
C VAL A 230 -9.28 -0.52 9.53
N ARG A 231 -10.28 -0.62 8.64
CA ARG A 231 -11.19 0.50 8.35
C ARG A 231 -11.95 0.97 9.59
N ALA A 232 -12.45 0.04 10.41
CA ALA A 232 -13.17 0.39 11.64
C ALA A 232 -12.24 1.09 12.64
N ARG A 233 -11.02 0.57 12.84
CA ARG A 233 -10.02 1.13 13.72
C ARG A 233 -9.61 2.55 13.31
N LEU A 234 -9.24 2.74 12.05
CA LEU A 234 -8.81 4.05 11.53
C LEU A 234 -9.92 5.11 11.59
N LEU A 235 -11.20 4.71 11.44
CA LEU A 235 -12.33 5.65 11.54
C LEU A 235 -12.66 6.06 12.98
N THR A 236 -12.13 5.37 13.99
CA THR A 236 -12.42 5.64 15.40
C THR A 236 -11.19 6.05 16.22
N ARG A 237 -10.02 6.13 15.58
CA ARG A 237 -8.74 6.35 16.25
C ARG A 237 -8.68 7.69 16.98
N ASP A 238 -8.99 8.76 16.26
CA ASP A 238 -8.81 10.14 16.72
C ASP A 238 -10.06 10.70 17.42
N ASP A 239 -11.08 9.84 17.62
CA ASP A 239 -12.33 10.23 18.23
C ASP A 239 -12.22 10.35 19.76
N SER A 240 -13.00 11.25 20.33
CA SER A 240 -13.32 11.21 21.78
C SER A 240 -13.99 9.89 22.14
N SER A 241 -13.93 9.50 23.42
CA SER A 241 -14.52 8.22 23.89
C SER A 241 -16.00 8.09 23.53
N ALA A 242 -16.78 9.17 23.62
CA ALA A 242 -18.20 9.18 23.28
C ALA A 242 -18.41 9.03 21.75
N ALA A 243 -17.68 9.77 20.91
CA ALA A 243 -17.75 9.66 19.45
C ALA A 243 -17.30 8.28 18.96
N ARG A 244 -16.25 7.73 19.57
CA ARG A 244 -15.77 6.37 19.29
C ARG A 244 -16.84 5.32 19.59
N LEU A 245 -17.51 5.43 20.73
CA LEU A 245 -18.59 4.52 21.10
C LEU A 245 -19.77 4.62 20.14
N ALA A 246 -20.18 5.84 19.78
CA ALA A 246 -21.26 6.07 18.81
C ALA A 246 -20.93 5.48 17.43
N LYS A 247 -19.70 5.67 16.92
CA LYS A 247 -19.27 5.07 15.63
C LYS A 247 -19.22 3.55 15.71
N ARG A 248 -18.73 2.97 16.81
CA ARG A 248 -18.72 1.52 17.02
C ARG A 248 -20.14 0.95 17.02
N ALA A 249 -21.07 1.58 17.73
CA ALA A 249 -22.48 1.21 17.69
C ALA A 249 -23.05 1.30 16.27
N GLY A 250 -22.72 2.35 15.53
CA GLY A 250 -23.10 2.50 14.13
C GLY A 250 -22.57 1.39 13.21
N PHE A 251 -21.37 0.86 13.48
CA PHE A 251 -20.82 -0.29 12.73
C PHE A 251 -21.57 -1.58 13.05
N LEU A 252 -21.96 -1.79 14.31
CA LEU A 252 -22.76 -2.95 14.73
C LEU A 252 -24.15 -2.92 14.10
N VAL A 253 -24.88 -1.82 14.27
CA VAL A 253 -26.23 -1.65 13.70
C VAL A 253 -26.19 -1.72 12.17
N GLY A 254 -25.26 -0.99 11.54
CA GLY A 254 -25.09 -1.03 10.09
C GLY A 254 -24.69 -2.41 9.56
N GLY A 255 -24.00 -3.22 10.36
CA GLY A 255 -23.69 -4.61 10.06
C GLY A 255 -24.95 -5.49 10.13
N LEU A 256 -25.74 -5.40 11.20
CA LEU A 256 -26.98 -6.17 11.36
C LEU A 256 -27.94 -6.00 10.17
N VAL A 257 -28.03 -4.78 9.61
CA VAL A 257 -28.88 -4.51 8.45
C VAL A 257 -28.26 -4.99 7.13
N ARG A 258 -26.95 -4.78 6.95
CA ARG A 258 -26.27 -5.05 5.66
C ARG A 258 -25.92 -6.52 5.47
N LEU A 259 -25.58 -7.26 6.54
CA LEU A 259 -25.22 -8.67 6.41
C LEU A 259 -26.31 -9.52 5.76
N PRO A 260 -27.60 -9.44 6.19
CA PRO A 260 -28.69 -10.18 5.53
C PRO A 260 -28.87 -9.75 4.05
N ALA A 261 -28.81 -8.44 3.77
CA ALA A 261 -28.94 -7.93 2.40
C ALA A 261 -27.82 -8.43 1.47
N PHE A 262 -26.57 -8.45 1.96
CA PHE A 262 -25.44 -9.00 1.17
C PHE A 262 -25.56 -10.51 1.02
N ALA A 263 -26.01 -11.24 2.02
CA ALA A 263 -26.25 -12.68 1.93
C ALA A 263 -27.35 -13.01 0.90
N ALA A 264 -28.45 -12.27 0.94
CA ALA A 264 -29.54 -12.42 -0.06
C ALA A 264 -29.06 -12.09 -1.48
N GLY A 265 -28.32 -10.99 -1.64
CA GLY A 265 -27.72 -10.62 -2.93
C GLY A 265 -26.77 -11.67 -3.48
N GLU A 266 -25.93 -12.27 -2.63
CA GLU A 266 -25.07 -13.38 -3.02
C GLU A 266 -25.87 -14.59 -3.48
N THR A 267 -26.89 -14.98 -2.72
CA THR A 267 -27.74 -16.12 -3.07
C THR A 267 -28.43 -15.90 -4.41
N LEU A 268 -28.98 -14.70 -4.63
CA LEU A 268 -29.63 -14.35 -5.90
C LEU A 268 -28.64 -14.36 -7.07
N ALA A 269 -27.42 -13.82 -6.88
CA ALA A 269 -26.37 -13.85 -7.90
C ALA A 269 -25.97 -15.28 -8.26
N ARG A 270 -25.84 -16.15 -7.28
CA ARG A 270 -25.56 -17.60 -7.47
C ARG A 270 -26.66 -18.29 -8.27
N LEU A 271 -27.92 -18.03 -7.94
CA LEU A 271 -29.08 -18.59 -8.66
C LEU A 271 -29.13 -18.16 -10.12
N LYS A 272 -28.65 -16.95 -10.42
CA LYS A 272 -28.52 -16.42 -11.77
C LYS A 272 -27.26 -16.86 -12.52
N GLY A 273 -26.36 -17.60 -11.89
CA GLY A 273 -25.05 -17.96 -12.45
C GLY A 273 -24.08 -16.79 -12.59
N ASP A 274 -24.36 -15.64 -11.95
CA ASP A 274 -23.50 -14.46 -12.01
C ASP A 274 -22.36 -14.58 -10.99
N VAL A 275 -21.27 -15.19 -11.46
CA VAL A 275 -20.09 -15.50 -10.64
C VAL A 275 -19.42 -14.23 -10.09
N PRO A 276 -19.12 -13.17 -10.87
CA PRO A 276 -18.54 -11.93 -10.38
C PRO A 276 -19.43 -11.21 -9.34
N ALA A 277 -20.75 -11.15 -9.57
CA ALA A 277 -21.65 -10.53 -8.62
C ALA A 277 -21.71 -11.31 -7.30
N SER A 278 -21.76 -12.66 -7.35
CA SER A 278 -21.75 -13.50 -6.15
C SER A 278 -20.50 -13.26 -5.30
N ALA A 279 -19.32 -13.18 -5.93
CA ALA A 279 -18.06 -12.88 -5.28
C ALA A 279 -18.04 -11.45 -4.67
N THR A 280 -18.57 -10.46 -5.40
CA THR A 280 -18.68 -9.08 -4.92
C THR A 280 -19.56 -8.99 -3.66
N TYR A 281 -20.71 -9.65 -3.63
CA TYR A 281 -21.57 -9.68 -2.45
C TYR A 281 -20.88 -10.39 -1.27
N ARG A 282 -20.20 -11.51 -1.53
CA ARG A 282 -19.42 -12.22 -0.50
C ARG A 282 -18.30 -11.34 0.06
N ARG A 283 -17.57 -10.62 -0.77
CA ARG A 283 -16.57 -9.66 -0.34
C ARG A 283 -17.17 -8.57 0.56
N ARG A 284 -18.31 -8.00 0.17
CA ARG A 284 -19.01 -6.99 0.99
C ARG A 284 -19.43 -7.55 2.36
N LEU A 285 -19.87 -8.81 2.39
CA LEU A 285 -20.22 -9.52 3.61
C LEU A 285 -19.00 -9.68 4.54
N TRP A 286 -17.88 -10.18 4.04
CA TRP A 286 -16.65 -10.34 4.81
C TRP A 286 -16.09 -9.01 5.28
N PHE A 287 -16.14 -7.98 4.45
CA PHE A 287 -15.72 -6.64 4.86
C PHE A 287 -16.61 -6.06 5.98
N ALA A 288 -17.92 -6.28 5.92
CA ALA A 288 -18.84 -5.86 6.97
C ALA A 288 -18.61 -6.65 8.28
N GLN A 289 -18.35 -7.96 8.19
CA GLN A 289 -17.92 -8.77 9.33
C GLN A 289 -16.64 -8.23 9.97
N GLY A 290 -15.63 -7.91 9.15
CA GLY A 290 -14.40 -7.30 9.63
C GLY A 290 -14.64 -5.98 10.37
N ARG A 291 -15.51 -5.10 9.87
CA ARG A 291 -15.86 -3.85 10.55
C ARG A 291 -16.52 -4.09 11.92
N ILE A 292 -17.36 -5.10 12.04
CA ILE A 292 -17.98 -5.50 13.31
C ILE A 292 -16.90 -5.99 14.28
N LEU A 293 -16.01 -6.89 13.83
CA LEU A 293 -14.92 -7.43 14.64
C LEU A 293 -14.00 -6.31 15.14
N GLY A 294 -13.59 -5.40 14.24
CA GLY A 294 -12.77 -4.24 14.61
C GLY A 294 -13.49 -3.28 15.58
N ALA A 295 -14.82 -3.14 15.48
CA ALA A 295 -15.60 -2.32 16.41
C ALA A 295 -15.63 -2.91 17.82
N VAL A 296 -15.59 -4.24 17.98
CA VAL A 296 -15.54 -4.92 19.29
C VAL A 296 -14.11 -5.20 19.78
N GLY A 297 -13.08 -4.72 19.06
CA GLY A 297 -11.68 -4.85 19.47
C GLY A 297 -11.10 -6.25 19.28
N ARG A 298 -11.68 -7.05 18.37
CA ARG A 298 -11.06 -8.31 17.93
C ARG A 298 -10.26 -8.05 16.67
N ASP A 299 -8.94 -8.21 16.76
CA ASP A 299 -8.03 -8.05 15.63
C ASP A 299 -7.53 -9.41 15.12
N GLU A 300 -7.68 -9.66 13.83
CA GLU A 300 -6.89 -10.66 13.10
C GLU A 300 -5.74 -9.89 12.43
N TYR A 301 -4.52 -10.39 12.54
CA TYR A 301 -3.36 -9.75 11.96
C TYR A 301 -3.21 -10.19 10.49
N GLU A 302 -3.04 -9.24 9.59
CA GLU A 302 -2.78 -9.51 8.17
C GLU A 302 -1.40 -10.16 7.99
N TYR A 303 -0.45 -9.75 8.81
CA TYR A 303 0.96 -10.20 8.80
C TYR A 303 1.28 -10.94 10.10
N ALA A 304 0.68 -12.14 10.27
CA ALA A 304 1.15 -13.04 11.32
C ALA A 304 2.57 -13.53 10.97
N ARG A 305 3.53 -13.24 11.87
CA ARG A 305 4.91 -13.74 11.77
C ARG A 305 5.01 -15.17 12.28
#